data_52b2d56935e65872e78bd11d814a5e6e
#
_entry.id   52b2d56935e65872e78bd11d814a5e6e
#
_cell.length_a   1.000
_cell.length_b   1.000
_cell.length_c   1.000
_cell.angle_alpha   90.00
_cell.angle_beta   90.00
_cell.angle_gamma   90.00
#
_symmetry.space_group_name_H-M   'P 1'
#
loop_
_entity.id
_entity.type
_entity.pdbx_description
1 polymer ?
#
loop_
_entity_poly.entity_id
_entity_poly.type
_entity_poly.pdbx_seq_one_letter_code
_entity_poly.pdbx_strand_id
1 'polypeptide(L)'
;MAGFVGWIDMPFLDLDTPAWVERLIGVLLVVLAVALAHQLSILFLRRMTARTSTPVDSIVLTRLRWPSFWLAIGIALAAMAPGLNLPPYENVIWQRVAGLAAPAILGWVLLALMGAYRDTAQARLDISVEDNLRARRRRTRLGILHRIAVILVVVVILCLMLMSIPSVRSIGVTLAASAGLV
;
A
#
# COMPACT_ATOMS: atom_id res chain seq x y z
N MET A 1 5.00 19.61 25.69
CA MET A 1 3.89 19.27 24.77
C MET A 1 3.36 17.90 25.17
N ALA A 2 2.51 17.88 26.16
CA ALA A 2 1.83 16.68 26.69
C ALA A 2 0.40 16.72 26.11
N GLY A 3 0.14 15.97 25.05
CA GLY A 3 -1.09 16.25 24.34
C GLY A 3 -1.89 15.10 23.74
N PHE A 4 -1.48 13.85 23.89
CA PHE A 4 -2.30 12.76 23.33
C PHE A 4 -2.41 11.52 24.23
N VAL A 5 -1.62 11.42 25.29
CA VAL A 5 -1.66 10.28 26.23
C VAL A 5 -2.76 10.42 27.29
N GLY A 6 -3.27 11.61 27.52
CA GLY A 6 -4.27 11.89 28.56
C GLY A 6 -5.70 11.38 28.32
N TRP A 7 -5.97 10.69 27.19
CA TRP A 7 -7.29 10.17 26.90
C TRP A 7 -7.46 8.68 27.21
N ILE A 8 -6.41 7.99 27.66
CA ILE A 8 -6.41 6.56 28.01
C ILE A 8 -6.02 6.35 29.49
N ASP A 9 -6.17 7.34 30.33
CA ASP A 9 -6.19 7.13 31.79
C ASP A 9 -7.54 6.47 32.16
N MET A 10 -7.67 5.20 31.80
CA MET A 10 -8.72 4.35 32.35
C MET A 10 -8.26 3.85 33.71
N PRO A 11 -8.90 4.29 34.81
CA PRO A 11 -8.50 3.94 36.18
C PRO A 11 -8.71 2.44 36.55
N PHE A 12 -9.05 1.61 35.55
CA PHE A 12 -9.31 0.18 35.75
C PHE A 12 -8.11 -0.74 35.41
N LEU A 13 -6.99 -0.19 34.91
CA LEU A 13 -5.82 -0.95 34.50
C LEU A 13 -4.55 -0.44 35.20
N ASP A 14 -4.64 -0.26 36.50
CA ASP A 14 -3.44 -0.16 37.36
C ASP A 14 -2.87 -1.58 37.60
N LEU A 15 -2.67 -2.28 36.47
CA LEU A 15 -1.87 -3.48 36.42
C LEU A 15 -0.43 -2.99 36.21
N ASP A 16 0.50 -3.44 37.05
CA ASP A 16 1.96 -3.31 36.86
C ASP A 16 2.40 -3.98 35.53
N THR A 17 1.78 -3.51 34.42
CA THR A 17 2.05 -4.09 33.09
C THR A 17 3.35 -3.51 32.58
N PRO A 18 4.29 -4.36 32.15
CA PRO A 18 5.53 -3.86 31.56
C PRO A 18 5.21 -3.01 30.31
N ALA A 19 5.90 -1.88 30.16
CA ALA A 19 5.65 -0.87 29.10
C ALA A 19 5.58 -1.45 27.66
N TRP A 20 6.18 -2.60 27.40
CA TRP A 20 6.08 -3.28 26.11
C TRP A 20 4.66 -3.87 25.86
N VAL A 21 3.98 -4.30 26.94
CA VAL A 21 2.59 -4.84 26.84
C VAL A 21 1.64 -3.72 26.47
N GLU A 22 1.73 -2.56 27.08
CA GLU A 22 0.90 -1.39 26.76
C GLU A 22 1.08 -0.97 25.28
N ARG A 23 2.34 -0.93 24.83
CA ARG A 23 2.64 -0.66 23.41
C ARG A 23 2.04 -1.69 22.47
N LEU A 24 2.14 -2.98 22.79
CA LEU A 24 1.54 -4.06 21.99
C LEU A 24 0.02 -3.94 21.93
N ILE A 25 -0.63 -3.68 23.07
CA ILE A 25 -2.09 -3.47 23.12
C ILE A 25 -2.46 -2.26 22.27
N GLY A 26 -1.75 -1.15 22.40
CA GLY A 26 -2.00 0.05 21.60
C GLY A 26 -1.87 -0.20 20.10
N VAL A 27 -0.81 -0.87 19.66
CA VAL A 27 -0.62 -1.27 18.25
C VAL A 27 -1.74 -2.19 17.78
N LEU A 28 -2.11 -3.19 18.58
CA LEU A 28 -3.19 -4.13 18.25
C LEU A 28 -4.54 -3.41 18.08
N LEU A 29 -4.87 -2.50 18.99
CA LEU A 29 -6.11 -1.71 18.93
C LEU A 29 -6.15 -0.83 17.68
N VAL A 30 -5.05 -0.16 17.34
CA VAL A 30 -4.97 0.67 16.13
C VAL A 30 -5.11 -0.19 14.88
N VAL A 31 -4.42 -1.34 14.80
CA VAL A 31 -4.53 -2.26 13.66
C VAL A 31 -5.96 -2.79 13.53
N LEU A 32 -6.61 -3.14 14.65
CA LEU A 32 -8.00 -3.60 14.66
C LEU A 32 -8.96 -2.50 14.21
N ALA A 33 -8.80 -1.28 14.72
CA ALA A 33 -9.64 -0.14 14.35
C ALA A 33 -9.51 0.18 12.85
N VAL A 34 -8.28 0.19 12.31
CA VAL A 34 -8.03 0.42 10.88
C VAL A 34 -8.60 -0.71 10.04
N ALA A 35 -8.45 -1.97 10.48
CA ALA A 35 -9.02 -3.13 9.79
C ALA A 35 -10.54 -3.04 9.72
N LEU A 36 -11.21 -2.70 10.82
CA LEU A 36 -12.66 -2.50 10.86
C LEU A 36 -13.10 -1.33 9.96
N ALA A 37 -12.44 -0.17 10.07
CA ALA A 37 -12.73 0.98 9.23
C ALA A 37 -12.57 0.67 7.74
N HIS A 38 -11.49 -0.02 7.36
CA HIS A 38 -11.26 -0.45 5.98
C HIS A 38 -12.33 -1.43 5.50
N GLN A 39 -12.71 -2.43 6.30
CA GLN A 39 -13.78 -3.38 5.94
C GLN A 39 -15.12 -2.67 5.76
N LEU A 40 -15.47 -1.74 6.65
CA LEU A 40 -16.69 -0.93 6.53
C LEU A 40 -16.66 -0.07 5.26
N SER A 41 -15.52 0.55 4.95
CA SER A 41 -15.34 1.33 3.72
C SER A 41 -15.53 0.48 2.46
N ILE A 42 -14.96 -0.72 2.43
CA ILE A 42 -15.14 -1.67 1.31
C ILE A 42 -16.60 -2.13 1.19
N LEU A 43 -17.26 -2.43 2.31
CA LEU A 43 -18.69 -2.79 2.31
C LEU A 43 -19.57 -1.64 1.79
N PHE A 44 -19.29 -0.43 2.22
CA PHE A 44 -19.99 0.76 1.76
C PHE A 44 -19.78 0.99 0.26
N LEU A 45 -18.54 0.93 -0.21
CA LEU A 45 -18.20 1.06 -1.63
C LEU A 45 -18.89 -0.03 -2.46
N ARG A 46 -18.89 -1.28 -2.01
CA ARG A 46 -19.60 -2.38 -2.69
C ARG A 46 -21.10 -2.15 -2.80
N ARG A 47 -21.72 -1.58 -1.75
CA ARG A 47 -23.15 -1.23 -1.79
C ARG A 47 -23.43 -0.10 -2.78
N MET A 48 -22.52 0.87 -2.88
CA MET A 48 -22.65 1.95 -3.87
C MET A 48 -22.45 1.43 -5.30
N THR A 49 -21.41 0.62 -5.53
CA THR A 49 -21.13 0.05 -6.86
C THR A 49 -22.20 -0.95 -7.33
N ALA A 50 -22.87 -1.64 -6.41
CA ALA A 50 -24.01 -2.51 -6.74
C ALA A 50 -25.21 -1.73 -7.33
N ARG A 51 -25.26 -0.41 -7.09
CA ARG A 51 -26.28 0.48 -7.69
C ARG A 51 -25.83 1.08 -9.02
N THR A 52 -24.55 1.03 -9.32
CA THR A 52 -23.96 1.54 -10.57
C THR A 52 -23.60 0.33 -11.43
N SER A 53 -24.26 0.15 -12.58
CA SER A 53 -24.12 -1.02 -13.46
C SER A 53 -22.81 -1.07 -14.27
N THR A 54 -21.74 -0.41 -13.79
CA THR A 54 -20.46 -0.36 -14.49
C THR A 54 -19.52 -1.47 -14.02
N PRO A 55 -19.07 -2.38 -14.90
CA PRO A 55 -18.14 -3.46 -14.56
C PRO A 55 -16.77 -2.95 -14.10
N VAL A 56 -16.47 -1.68 -14.39
CA VAL A 56 -15.21 -1.00 -14.03
C VAL A 56 -15.02 -0.92 -12.52
N ASP A 57 -16.06 -0.57 -11.78
CA ASP A 57 -16.02 -0.34 -10.34
C ASP A 57 -15.70 -1.62 -9.57
N SER A 58 -16.23 -2.75 -10.02
CA SER A 58 -15.97 -4.06 -9.40
C SER A 58 -14.52 -4.53 -9.62
N ILE A 59 -13.96 -4.27 -10.81
CA ILE A 59 -12.55 -4.60 -11.13
C ILE A 59 -11.60 -3.81 -10.23
N VAL A 60 -11.83 -2.50 -10.11
CA VAL A 60 -11.00 -1.60 -9.30
C VAL A 60 -11.05 -1.99 -7.83
N LEU A 61 -12.25 -2.20 -7.27
CA LEU A 61 -12.43 -2.60 -5.87
C LEU A 61 -11.76 -3.94 -5.56
N THR A 62 -11.86 -4.91 -6.47
CA THR A 62 -11.26 -6.23 -6.26
C THR A 62 -9.73 -6.16 -6.27
N ARG A 63 -9.15 -5.38 -7.17
CA ARG A 63 -7.70 -5.22 -7.30
C ARG A 63 -7.08 -4.41 -6.17
N LEU A 64 -7.77 -3.37 -5.70
CA LEU A 64 -7.23 -2.43 -4.72
C LEU A 64 -7.49 -2.84 -3.26
N ARG A 65 -8.39 -3.77 -3.01
CA ARG A 65 -8.79 -4.17 -1.64
C ARG A 65 -7.59 -4.52 -0.74
N TRP A 66 -6.72 -5.38 -1.18
CA TRP A 66 -5.58 -5.83 -0.39
C TRP A 66 -4.45 -4.77 -0.30
N PRO A 67 -4.02 -4.15 -1.41
CA PRO A 67 -3.02 -3.10 -1.34
C PRO A 67 -3.46 -1.89 -0.50
N SER A 68 -4.72 -1.46 -0.60
CA SER A 68 -5.25 -0.35 0.20
C SER A 68 -5.35 -0.70 1.68
N PHE A 69 -5.64 -1.95 2.03
CA PHE A 69 -5.65 -2.42 3.41
C PHE A 69 -4.26 -2.30 4.05
N TRP A 70 -3.23 -2.81 3.39
CA TRP A 70 -1.87 -2.73 3.88
C TRP A 70 -1.33 -1.29 3.89
N LEU A 71 -1.75 -0.47 2.93
CA LEU A 71 -1.43 0.95 2.92
C LEU A 71 -2.03 1.67 4.13
N ALA A 72 -3.30 1.41 4.45
CA ALA A 72 -3.97 2.00 5.60
C ALA A 72 -3.29 1.60 6.92
N ILE A 73 -2.94 0.32 7.08
CA ILE A 73 -2.17 -0.16 8.24
C ILE A 73 -0.80 0.53 8.30
N GLY A 74 -0.06 0.58 7.20
CA GLY A 74 1.26 1.22 7.15
C GLY A 74 1.21 2.70 7.54
N ILE A 75 0.22 3.45 7.06
CA ILE A 75 0.02 4.85 7.42
C ILE A 75 -0.32 4.98 8.92
N ALA A 76 -1.22 4.15 9.44
CA ALA A 76 -1.63 4.20 10.84
C ALA A 76 -0.45 3.89 11.78
N LEU A 77 0.35 2.87 11.46
CA LEU A 77 1.54 2.52 12.23
C LEU A 77 2.61 3.62 12.15
N ALA A 78 2.81 4.23 10.98
CA ALA A 78 3.74 5.34 10.82
C ALA A 78 3.31 6.58 11.62
N ALA A 79 2.01 6.88 11.65
CA ALA A 79 1.45 7.98 12.42
C ALA A 79 1.54 7.73 13.94
N MET A 80 1.43 6.48 14.38
CA MET A 80 1.51 6.09 15.79
C MET A 80 2.96 6.04 16.31
N ALA A 81 3.93 5.75 15.45
CA ALA A 81 5.32 5.51 15.82
C ALA A 81 5.95 6.57 16.75
N PRO A 82 5.74 7.89 16.54
CA PRO A 82 6.29 8.91 17.46
C PRO A 82 5.73 8.82 18.88
N GLY A 83 4.47 8.38 19.04
CA GLY A 83 3.80 8.25 20.33
C GLY A 83 4.19 6.99 21.12
N LEU A 84 4.82 6.01 20.47
CA LEU A 84 5.22 4.76 21.12
C LEU A 84 6.45 4.90 22.02
N ASN A 85 7.18 6.02 21.93
CA ASN A 85 8.41 6.26 22.71
C ASN A 85 9.34 5.03 22.70
N LEU A 86 9.63 4.54 21.49
CA LEU A 86 10.43 3.33 21.31
C LEU A 86 11.86 3.55 21.83
N PRO A 87 12.44 2.57 22.56
CA PRO A 87 13.85 2.59 22.90
C PRO A 87 14.71 2.70 21.63
N PRO A 88 15.95 3.25 21.73
CA PRO A 88 16.82 3.47 20.56
C PRO A 88 17.01 2.23 19.68
N TYR A 89 17.13 1.06 20.29
CA TYR A 89 17.28 -0.22 19.58
C TYR A 89 16.01 -0.58 18.77
N GLU A 90 14.84 -0.52 19.40
CA GLU A 90 13.56 -0.80 18.75
C GLU A 90 13.26 0.20 17.62
N ASN A 91 13.62 1.47 17.85
CA ASN A 91 13.45 2.52 16.84
C ASN A 91 14.30 2.27 15.57
N VAL A 92 15.53 1.78 15.72
CA VAL A 92 16.37 1.40 14.57
C VAL A 92 15.73 0.27 13.77
N ILE A 93 15.19 -0.75 14.44
CA ILE A 93 14.50 -1.84 13.77
C ILE A 93 13.24 -1.32 13.05
N TRP A 94 12.45 -0.49 13.75
CA TRP A 94 11.27 0.14 13.19
C TRP A 94 11.58 0.91 11.91
N GLN A 95 12.59 1.78 11.93
CA GLN A 95 12.99 2.57 10.75
C GLN A 95 13.42 1.68 9.59
N ARG A 96 14.14 0.59 9.84
CA ARG A 96 14.53 -0.37 8.79
C ARG A 96 13.32 -1.07 8.18
N VAL A 97 12.43 -1.57 9.02
CA VAL A 97 11.20 -2.25 8.56
C VAL A 97 10.32 -1.28 7.79
N ALA A 98 10.09 -0.09 8.33
CA ALA A 98 9.28 0.94 7.68
C ALA A 98 9.89 1.40 6.34
N GLY A 99 11.21 1.57 6.29
CA GLY A 99 11.93 1.94 5.09
C GLY A 99 11.85 0.91 3.96
N LEU A 100 11.72 -0.37 4.28
CA LEU A 100 11.49 -1.43 3.30
C LEU A 100 10.00 -1.59 2.97
N ALA A 101 9.15 -1.56 3.98
CA ALA A 101 7.72 -1.80 3.81
C ALA A 101 7.02 -0.66 3.05
N ALA A 102 7.39 0.60 3.29
CA ALA A 102 6.75 1.74 2.66
C ALA A 102 6.86 1.72 1.12
N PRO A 103 8.06 1.62 0.51
CA PRO A 103 8.16 1.52 -0.95
C PRO A 103 7.54 0.23 -1.49
N ALA A 104 7.59 -0.89 -0.76
CA ALA A 104 6.96 -2.13 -1.19
C ALA A 104 5.42 -2.00 -1.25
N ILE A 105 4.79 -1.43 -0.22
CA ILE A 105 3.34 -1.21 -0.17
C ILE A 105 2.90 -0.20 -1.24
N LEU A 106 3.61 0.93 -1.36
CA LEU A 106 3.32 1.94 -2.38
C LEU A 106 3.45 1.36 -3.80
N GLY A 107 4.50 0.58 -4.02
CA GLY A 107 4.69 -0.11 -5.28
C GLY A 107 3.58 -1.11 -5.58
N TRP A 108 3.14 -1.88 -4.58
CA TRP A 108 2.01 -2.80 -4.74
C TRP A 108 0.72 -2.06 -5.10
N VAL A 109 0.43 -0.93 -4.45
CA VAL A 109 -0.71 -0.07 -4.80
C VAL A 109 -0.62 0.40 -6.25
N LEU A 110 0.57 0.87 -6.66
CA LEU A 110 0.78 1.35 -8.03
C LEU A 110 0.60 0.23 -9.06
N LEU A 111 1.16 -0.95 -8.81
CA LEU A 111 0.97 -2.12 -9.67
C LEU A 111 -0.49 -2.57 -9.74
N ALA A 112 -1.22 -2.51 -8.62
CA ALA A 112 -2.64 -2.82 -8.58
C ALA A 112 -3.48 -1.81 -9.39
N LEU A 113 -3.17 -0.50 -9.30
CA LEU A 113 -3.80 0.55 -10.11
C LEU A 113 -3.53 0.35 -11.60
N MET A 114 -2.28 0.05 -11.97
CA MET A 114 -1.92 -0.24 -13.37
C MET A 114 -2.65 -1.47 -13.90
N GLY A 115 -2.77 -2.53 -13.07
CA GLY A 115 -3.55 -3.72 -13.40
C GLY A 115 -5.03 -3.41 -13.58
N ALA A 116 -5.63 -2.63 -12.66
CA ALA A 116 -7.02 -2.21 -12.76
C ALA A 116 -7.28 -1.37 -14.02
N TYR A 117 -6.38 -0.44 -14.35
CA TYR A 117 -6.46 0.34 -15.58
C TYR A 117 -6.42 -0.54 -16.84
N ARG A 118 -5.49 -1.51 -16.89
CA ARG A 118 -5.39 -2.45 -18.01
C ARG A 118 -6.67 -3.27 -18.16
N ASP A 119 -7.19 -3.84 -17.06
CA ASP A 119 -8.36 -4.70 -17.09
C ASP A 119 -9.61 -3.92 -17.51
N THR A 120 -9.77 -2.66 -17.03
CA THR A 120 -10.84 -1.76 -17.46
C THR A 120 -10.72 -1.34 -18.92
N ALA A 121 -9.51 -1.05 -19.38
CA ALA A 121 -9.26 -0.71 -20.77
C ALA A 121 -9.59 -1.90 -21.71
N GLN A 122 -9.28 -3.13 -21.26
CA GLN A 122 -9.61 -4.34 -22.02
C GLN A 122 -11.10 -4.66 -22.00
N ALA A 123 -11.80 -4.43 -20.87
CA ALA A 123 -13.25 -4.65 -20.77
C ALA A 123 -14.07 -3.72 -21.69
N ARG A 124 -13.52 -2.54 -22.01
CA ARG A 124 -14.16 -1.59 -22.94
C ARG A 124 -13.92 -1.89 -24.42
N LEU A 125 -13.02 -2.82 -24.75
CA LEU A 125 -12.75 -3.23 -26.11
C LEU A 125 -13.75 -4.32 -26.48
N ASP A 126 -14.81 -3.95 -27.21
CA ASP A 126 -15.78 -4.88 -27.75
C ASP A 126 -15.12 -5.75 -28.85
N ILE A 127 -15.05 -7.07 -28.60
CA ILE A 127 -14.38 -8.04 -29.49
C ILE A 127 -15.41 -8.74 -30.37
N SER A 128 -16.70 -8.42 -30.25
CA SER A 128 -17.80 -9.13 -30.92
C SER A 128 -17.93 -8.85 -32.42
N VAL A 129 -17.19 -7.88 -32.95
CA VAL A 129 -17.20 -7.53 -34.36
C VAL A 129 -16.13 -8.30 -35.13
N GLU A 130 -16.52 -9.11 -36.12
CA GLU A 130 -15.63 -10.03 -36.85
C GLU A 130 -14.42 -9.40 -37.55
N ASP A 131 -14.38 -8.11 -37.80
CA ASP A 131 -13.28 -7.43 -38.51
C ASP A 131 -12.60 -6.35 -37.67
N ASN A 132 -12.07 -6.72 -36.49
CA ASN A 132 -11.50 -5.75 -35.55
C ASN A 132 -9.97 -5.83 -35.42
N LEU A 133 -9.24 -5.77 -36.55
CA LEU A 133 -7.77 -5.69 -36.57
C LEU A 133 -7.23 -4.52 -35.75
N ARG A 134 -7.97 -3.41 -35.67
CA ARG A 134 -7.61 -2.24 -34.85
C ARG A 134 -7.70 -2.52 -33.35
N ALA A 135 -8.73 -3.24 -32.90
CA ALA A 135 -8.87 -3.61 -31.48
C ALA A 135 -7.79 -4.62 -31.07
N ARG A 136 -7.47 -5.59 -31.91
CA ARG A 136 -6.36 -6.55 -31.69
C ARG A 136 -5.01 -5.82 -31.56
N ARG A 137 -4.70 -4.87 -32.43
CA ARG A 137 -3.48 -4.06 -32.36
C ARG A 137 -3.44 -3.20 -31.09
N ARG A 138 -4.55 -2.60 -30.68
CA ARG A 138 -4.62 -1.82 -29.42
C ARG A 138 -4.39 -2.72 -28.21
N ARG A 139 -5.00 -3.90 -28.16
CA ARG A 139 -4.84 -4.87 -27.08
C ARG A 139 -3.39 -5.31 -26.93
N THR A 140 -2.70 -5.61 -28.05
CA THR A 140 -1.30 -6.00 -28.04
C THR A 140 -0.40 -4.84 -27.57
N ARG A 141 -0.62 -3.61 -28.06
CA ARG A 141 0.12 -2.43 -27.63
C ARG A 141 -0.05 -2.16 -26.13
N LEU A 142 -1.29 -2.19 -25.62
CA LEU A 142 -1.59 -2.03 -24.19
C LEU A 142 -0.88 -3.12 -23.36
N GLY A 143 -0.86 -4.36 -23.84
CA GLY A 143 -0.17 -5.46 -23.18
C GLY A 143 1.35 -5.24 -23.07
N ILE A 144 1.98 -4.79 -24.17
CA ILE A 144 3.41 -4.51 -24.20
C ILE A 144 3.77 -3.32 -23.31
N LEU A 145 3.04 -2.20 -23.46
CA LEU A 145 3.23 -0.99 -22.64
C LEU A 145 3.07 -1.29 -21.14
N HIS A 146 2.04 -2.07 -20.80
CA HIS A 146 1.84 -2.48 -19.42
C HIS A 146 3.01 -3.31 -18.86
N ARG A 147 3.55 -4.26 -19.63
CA ARG A 147 4.71 -5.06 -19.21
C ARG A 147 5.94 -4.18 -18.98
N ILE A 148 6.23 -3.27 -19.90
CA ILE A 148 7.36 -2.34 -19.77
C ILE A 148 7.17 -1.48 -18.52
N ALA A 149 5.99 -0.90 -18.33
CA ALA A 149 5.69 -0.06 -17.18
C ALA A 149 5.78 -0.83 -15.86
N VAL A 150 5.30 -2.09 -15.80
CA VAL A 150 5.44 -2.96 -14.62
C VAL A 150 6.91 -3.21 -14.29
N ILE A 151 7.74 -3.55 -15.29
CA ILE A 151 9.17 -3.78 -15.06
C ILE A 151 9.82 -2.51 -14.51
N LEU A 152 9.51 -1.34 -15.09
CA LEU A 152 10.06 -0.06 -14.67
C LEU A 152 9.68 0.26 -13.23
N VAL A 153 8.41 0.10 -12.86
CA VAL A 153 7.92 0.29 -11.49
C VAL A 153 8.60 -0.67 -10.52
N VAL A 154 8.75 -1.94 -10.87
CA VAL A 154 9.43 -2.93 -10.01
C VAL A 154 10.90 -2.52 -9.79
N VAL A 155 11.61 -2.09 -10.84
CA VAL A 155 12.99 -1.61 -10.72
C VAL A 155 13.06 -0.41 -9.76
N VAL A 156 12.17 0.58 -9.93
CA VAL A 156 12.11 1.76 -9.04
C VAL A 156 11.87 1.36 -7.60
N ILE A 157 10.91 0.46 -7.34
CA ILE A 157 10.62 -0.03 -5.98
C ILE A 157 11.86 -0.69 -5.37
N LEU A 158 12.52 -1.57 -6.12
CA LEU A 158 13.74 -2.23 -5.68
C LEU A 158 14.85 -1.24 -5.37
N CYS A 159 15.05 -0.22 -6.22
CA CYS A 159 16.01 0.86 -5.95
C CYS A 159 15.70 1.58 -4.64
N LEU A 160 14.43 1.96 -4.42
CA LEU A 160 14.00 2.64 -3.20
C LEU A 160 14.20 1.76 -1.95
N MET A 161 13.89 0.46 -2.04
CA MET A 161 14.13 -0.49 -0.95
C MET A 161 15.62 -0.63 -0.64
N LEU A 162 16.49 -0.76 -1.66
CA LEU A 162 17.93 -0.83 -1.50
C LEU A 162 18.50 0.46 -0.89
N MET A 163 18.00 1.62 -1.28
CA MET A 163 18.41 2.91 -0.71
C MET A 163 18.04 3.04 0.78
N SER A 164 17.06 2.31 1.25
CA SER A 164 16.64 2.28 2.66
C SER A 164 17.64 1.51 3.56
N ILE A 165 18.47 0.65 2.99
CA ILE A 165 19.46 -0.16 3.73
C ILE A 165 20.82 0.55 3.65
N PRO A 166 21.37 1.05 4.78
CA PRO A 166 22.64 1.81 4.77
C PRO A 166 23.80 1.08 4.08
N SER A 167 23.92 -0.23 4.31
CA SER A 167 25.02 -1.07 3.78
C SER A 167 24.99 -1.23 2.25
N VAL A 168 23.81 -1.07 1.62
CA VAL A 168 23.65 -1.28 0.16
C VAL A 168 23.11 -0.02 -0.54
N ARG A 169 23.03 1.08 0.18
CA ARG A 169 22.51 2.36 -0.35
C ARG A 169 23.26 2.81 -1.62
N SER A 170 24.57 2.62 -1.68
CA SER A 170 25.38 2.96 -2.86
C SER A 170 24.95 2.19 -4.09
N ILE A 171 24.59 0.92 -3.95
CA ILE A 171 24.08 0.08 -5.05
C ILE A 171 22.73 0.61 -5.54
N GLY A 172 21.82 0.95 -4.61
CA GLY A 172 20.50 1.52 -4.95
C GLY A 172 20.63 2.84 -5.71
N VAL A 173 21.53 3.73 -5.28
CA VAL A 173 21.82 5.00 -5.96
C VAL A 173 22.39 4.76 -7.36
N THR A 174 23.36 3.84 -7.51
CA THR A 174 23.95 3.53 -8.82
C THR A 174 22.92 2.96 -9.80
N LEU A 175 22.03 2.08 -9.32
CA LEU A 175 20.94 1.54 -10.14
C LEU A 175 19.94 2.63 -10.55
N ALA A 176 19.58 3.51 -9.62
CA ALA A 176 18.69 4.64 -9.90
C ALA A 176 19.30 5.59 -10.95
N ALA A 177 20.58 5.91 -10.81
CA ALA A 177 21.30 6.74 -11.79
C ALA A 177 21.36 6.09 -13.17
N SER A 178 21.64 4.78 -13.24
CA SER A 178 21.67 4.03 -14.51
C SER A 178 20.28 3.92 -15.18
N ALA A 179 19.22 3.95 -14.39
CA ALA A 179 17.84 3.99 -14.89
C ALA A 179 17.36 5.40 -15.29
N GLY A 180 18.19 6.44 -15.14
CA GLY A 180 17.84 7.83 -15.46
C GLY A 180 16.87 8.47 -14.48
N LEU A 181 16.88 8.03 -13.21
CA LEU A 181 15.97 8.48 -12.14
C LEU A 181 16.64 9.53 -11.22
N VAL A 182 17.86 9.96 -11.49
CA VAL A 182 18.61 10.96 -10.72
C VAL A 182 18.97 12.13 -11.61
#